data_bd8740157b86e4ec3627d31cf955b91f
#
_entry.id   bd8740157b86e4ec3627d31cf955b91f
#
_cell.length_a   1.000
_cell.length_b   1.000
_cell.length_c   1.000
_cell.angle_alpha   90.00
_cell.angle_beta   90.00
_cell.angle_gamma   90.00
#
_symmetry.space_group_name_H-M   'P 1'
#
loop_
_entity.id
_entity.type
_entity.pdbx_description
1 polymer ?
#
loop_
_entity_poly.entity_id
_entity_poly.type
_entity_poly.pdbx_seq_one_letter_code
_entity_poly.pdbx_strand_id
1 'polypeptide(L)'
;MKNILLYNSGGGLGDCIQLFDLITSLKIKFTNTKIYYLGAHENHFQNSLKEYNIDIPTLNVNLQYFGFRWKHLILTTKNLKKTSIDKFDLIIDLQSKIRNTLILKRIPSNHFYSPTLNYFFSSHKKEYLNTKNNLNLILDNIGKLINQEISHEVYDINNIDKKYFEEAKRILPENKYIGISSTQGNVYRKKSWSINKFI
;
A
#
# COMPACT_ATOMS: atom_id res chain seq x y z
N MET A 1 2.69 -19.06 -0.34
CA MET A 1 3.58 -17.99 0.20
C MET A 1 3.39 -17.91 1.70
N LYS A 2 4.43 -17.53 2.46
CA LYS A 2 4.36 -17.36 3.93
C LYS A 2 4.40 -15.86 4.30
N ASN A 3 5.27 -15.10 3.67
CA ASN A 3 5.48 -13.70 4.00
C ASN A 3 5.49 -12.82 2.74
N ILE A 4 4.67 -11.79 2.71
CA ILE A 4 4.63 -10.75 1.67
C ILE A 4 5.00 -9.40 2.31
N LEU A 5 5.84 -8.61 1.67
CA LEU A 5 6.13 -7.24 2.06
C LEU A 5 5.49 -6.27 1.07
N LEU A 6 4.64 -5.39 1.57
CA LEU A 6 4.03 -4.31 0.82
C LEU A 6 4.72 -3.00 1.20
N TYR A 7 5.41 -2.38 0.25
CA TYR A 7 6.05 -1.08 0.43
C TYR A 7 5.26 0.04 -0.23
N ASN A 8 4.84 1.01 0.58
CA ASN A 8 4.17 2.22 0.14
C ASN A 8 4.79 3.46 0.81
N SER A 9 5.60 4.21 0.11
CA SER A 9 6.26 5.40 0.67
C SER A 9 5.36 6.64 0.72
N GLY A 10 4.25 6.63 0.01
CA GLY A 10 3.27 7.74 0.01
C GLY A 10 2.67 7.92 1.39
N GLY A 11 2.24 6.83 1.99
CA GLY A 11 1.87 6.70 3.40
C GLY A 11 0.72 7.57 3.89
N GLY A 12 0.04 8.31 3.02
CA GLY A 12 -1.16 9.05 3.36
C GLY A 12 -2.36 8.11 3.55
N LEU A 13 -3.36 8.56 4.33
CA LEU A 13 -4.57 7.78 4.59
C LEU A 13 -5.26 7.33 3.28
N GLY A 14 -5.41 8.25 2.31
CA GLY A 14 -6.00 7.95 1.02
C GLY A 14 -5.19 6.93 0.22
N ASP A 15 -3.85 7.00 0.25
CA ASP A 15 -2.97 6.03 -0.40
C ASP A 15 -3.14 4.62 0.18
N CYS A 16 -3.43 4.52 1.50
CA CYS A 16 -3.69 3.24 2.16
C CYS A 16 -5.06 2.67 1.80
N ILE A 17 -6.10 3.51 1.73
CA ILE A 17 -7.45 3.10 1.33
C ILE A 17 -7.45 2.50 -0.08
N GLN A 18 -6.72 3.10 -1.02
CA GLN A 18 -6.59 2.58 -2.38
C GLN A 18 -5.98 1.18 -2.46
N LEU A 19 -5.34 0.70 -1.40
CA LEU A 19 -4.74 -0.63 -1.35
C LEU A 19 -5.69 -1.71 -0.80
N PHE A 20 -6.90 -1.36 -0.40
CA PHE A 20 -7.84 -2.32 0.21
C PHE A 20 -8.11 -3.51 -0.70
N ASP A 21 -8.46 -3.26 -1.96
CA ASP A 21 -8.75 -4.32 -2.93
C ASP A 21 -7.51 -5.18 -3.24
N LEU A 22 -6.35 -4.54 -3.40
CA LEU A 22 -5.07 -5.24 -3.58
C LEU A 22 -4.78 -6.19 -2.40
N ILE A 23 -4.94 -5.71 -1.18
CA ILE A 23 -4.67 -6.47 0.03
C ILE A 23 -5.68 -7.60 0.20
N THR A 24 -6.98 -7.32 -0.05
CA THR A 24 -8.06 -8.31 0.00
C THR A 24 -7.80 -9.44 -0.99
N SER A 25 -7.48 -9.12 -2.23
CA SER A 25 -7.13 -10.09 -3.27
C SER A 25 -5.93 -10.96 -2.86
N LEU A 26 -4.88 -10.35 -2.32
CA LEU A 26 -3.70 -11.09 -1.86
C LEU A 26 -4.01 -12.00 -0.66
N LYS A 27 -4.84 -11.55 0.29
CA LYS A 27 -5.26 -12.36 1.45
C LYS A 27 -6.11 -13.56 1.05
N ILE A 28 -7.02 -13.38 0.10
CA ILE A 28 -7.86 -14.47 -0.43
C ILE A 28 -7.01 -15.47 -1.21
N LYS A 29 -6.15 -15.00 -2.10
CA LYS A 29 -5.27 -15.86 -2.88
C LYS A 29 -4.28 -16.65 -2.01
N PHE A 30 -3.77 -16.04 -0.96
CA PHE A 30 -2.71 -16.59 -0.11
C PHE A 30 -3.18 -16.66 1.35
N THR A 31 -4.16 -17.50 1.65
CA THR A 31 -4.89 -17.58 2.94
C THR A 31 -3.99 -17.72 4.18
N ASN A 32 -2.83 -18.39 4.06
CA ASN A 32 -1.89 -18.60 5.17
C ASN A 32 -0.68 -17.65 5.14
N THR A 33 -0.79 -16.52 4.43
CA THR A 33 0.32 -15.58 4.25
C THR A 33 0.20 -14.39 5.19
N LYS A 34 1.29 -14.03 5.86
CA LYS A 34 1.41 -12.75 6.56
C LYS A 34 1.83 -11.66 5.58
N ILE A 35 1.05 -10.61 5.50
CA ILE A 35 1.37 -9.41 4.73
C ILE A 35 1.91 -8.38 5.72
N TYR A 36 3.10 -7.86 5.46
CA TYR A 36 3.75 -6.81 6.25
C TYR A 36 3.71 -5.50 5.48
N TYR A 37 3.52 -4.41 6.19
CA TYR A 37 3.56 -3.06 5.65
C TYR A 37 4.90 -2.40 5.95
N LEU A 38 5.44 -1.69 4.97
CA LEU A 38 6.61 -0.83 5.13
C LEU A 38 6.31 0.50 4.45
N GLY A 39 6.29 1.58 5.22
CA GLY A 39 6.01 2.92 4.73
C GLY A 39 6.92 3.98 5.33
N ALA A 40 6.83 5.19 4.82
CA ALA A 40 7.55 6.35 5.34
C ALA A 40 6.85 7.01 6.53
N HIS A 41 5.58 6.75 6.69
CA HIS A 41 4.70 7.27 7.74
C HIS A 41 4.21 6.13 8.63
N GLU A 42 3.37 6.48 9.60
CA GLU A 42 2.70 5.50 10.44
C GLU A 42 1.89 4.49 9.59
N ASN A 43 1.71 3.32 10.14
CA ASN A 43 0.88 2.30 9.52
C ASN A 43 -0.61 2.60 9.81
N HIS A 44 -1.29 3.23 8.88
CA HIS A 44 -2.71 3.54 9.02
C HIS A 44 -3.59 2.30 9.17
N PHE A 45 -3.19 1.13 8.66
CA PHE A 45 -3.95 -0.11 8.84
C PHE A 45 -4.02 -0.56 10.30
N GLN A 46 -3.03 -0.22 11.12
CA GLN A 46 -3.03 -0.50 12.55
C GLN A 46 -3.58 0.65 13.40
N ASN A 47 -3.74 1.84 12.83
CA ASN A 47 -4.21 3.05 13.50
C ASN A 47 -5.56 3.52 12.93
N SER A 48 -5.56 4.54 12.08
CA SER A 48 -6.77 5.21 11.57
C SER A 48 -7.72 4.31 10.76
N LEU A 49 -7.23 3.21 10.20
CA LEU A 49 -8.01 2.24 9.40
C LEU A 49 -8.22 0.90 10.12
N LYS A 50 -7.95 0.85 11.42
CA LYS A 50 -8.07 -0.39 12.21
C LYS A 50 -9.48 -1.00 12.15
N GLU A 51 -10.49 -0.14 12.16
CA GLU A 51 -11.90 -0.54 12.11
C GLU A 51 -12.34 -1.22 10.81
N TYR A 52 -11.52 -1.11 9.77
CA TYR A 52 -11.77 -1.80 8.49
C TYR A 52 -11.30 -3.26 8.49
N ASN A 53 -10.81 -3.79 9.61
CA ASN A 53 -10.39 -5.19 9.77
C ASN A 53 -9.32 -5.65 8.76
N ILE A 54 -8.55 -4.70 8.21
CA ILE A 54 -7.38 -4.98 7.38
C ILE A 54 -6.14 -4.94 8.28
N ASP A 55 -5.91 -6.03 9.02
CA ASP A 55 -4.71 -6.11 9.87
C ASP A 55 -3.48 -6.47 9.05
N ILE A 56 -2.54 -5.51 8.99
CA ILE A 56 -1.24 -5.67 8.35
C ILE A 56 -0.18 -5.08 9.29
N PRO A 57 0.65 -5.94 9.91
CA PRO A 57 1.69 -5.48 10.80
C PRO A 57 2.79 -4.71 10.08
N THR A 58 3.37 -3.74 10.79
CA THR A 58 4.52 -3.00 10.29
C THR A 58 5.78 -3.87 10.33
N LEU A 59 6.53 -3.90 9.23
CA LEU A 59 7.90 -4.39 9.26
C LEU A 59 8.80 -3.35 9.93
N ASN A 60 9.23 -3.63 11.15
CA ASN A 60 10.10 -2.70 11.89
C ASN A 60 11.56 -2.90 11.49
N VAL A 61 12.04 -2.06 10.58
CA VAL A 61 13.45 -1.98 10.16
C VAL A 61 14.08 -0.63 10.51
N ASN A 62 13.53 0.07 11.50
CA ASN A 62 13.98 1.39 11.95
C ASN A 62 14.09 2.40 10.79
N LEU A 63 13.12 2.42 9.90
CA LEU A 63 12.97 3.49 8.94
C LEU A 63 12.58 4.77 9.67
N GLN A 64 13.34 5.83 9.44
CA GLN A 64 12.98 7.13 9.96
C GLN A 64 11.91 7.78 9.09
N TYR A 65 11.13 8.64 9.72
CA TYR A 65 10.20 9.57 9.11
C TYR A 65 10.74 10.10 7.77
N PHE A 66 9.91 10.19 6.74
CA PHE A 66 10.23 10.62 5.38
C PHE A 66 10.91 9.59 4.45
N GLY A 67 10.87 8.31 4.80
CA GLY A 67 11.24 7.23 3.91
C GLY A 67 12.73 6.95 3.84
N PHE A 68 13.11 6.24 2.80
CA PHE A 68 14.46 5.77 2.64
C PHE A 68 15.47 6.89 2.35
N ARG A 69 16.63 6.79 3.02
CA ARG A 69 17.84 7.55 2.70
C ARG A 69 18.95 6.59 2.30
N TRP A 70 19.97 7.04 1.61
CA TRP A 70 21.08 6.18 1.14
C TRP A 70 21.73 5.33 2.22
N LYS A 71 21.82 5.84 3.47
CA LYS A 71 22.31 5.07 4.61
C LYS A 71 21.54 3.77 4.86
N HIS A 72 20.27 3.68 4.42
CA HIS A 72 19.43 2.48 4.58
C HIS A 72 19.86 1.33 3.67
N LEU A 73 20.70 1.55 2.64
CA LEU A 73 21.31 0.44 1.89
C LEU A 73 22.07 -0.55 2.81
N ILE A 74 22.67 -0.03 3.87
CA ILE A 74 23.42 -0.84 4.85
C ILE A 74 22.52 -1.19 6.04
N LEU A 75 21.81 -0.18 6.57
CA LEU A 75 21.03 -0.35 7.80
C LEU A 75 19.85 -1.31 7.63
N THR A 76 19.22 -1.38 6.46
CA THR A 76 18.08 -2.29 6.23
C THR A 76 18.48 -3.73 6.43
N THR A 77 19.59 -4.18 5.86
CA THR A 77 20.08 -5.56 6.04
C THR A 77 20.44 -5.84 7.51
N LYS A 78 21.08 -4.88 8.19
CA LYS A 78 21.45 -5.01 9.61
C LYS A 78 20.20 -5.10 10.51
N ASN A 79 19.20 -4.28 10.22
CA ASN A 79 17.98 -4.23 11.02
C ASN A 79 17.05 -5.42 10.72
N LEU A 80 17.02 -5.92 9.49
CA LEU A 80 16.26 -7.12 9.16
C LEU A 80 16.72 -8.34 9.96
N LYS A 81 18.02 -8.48 10.20
CA LYS A 81 18.57 -9.57 11.04
C LYS A 81 18.06 -9.55 12.49
N LYS A 82 17.46 -8.46 12.94
CA LYS A 82 16.83 -8.35 14.27
C LYS A 82 15.36 -8.78 14.26
N THR A 83 14.80 -9.05 13.10
CA THR A 83 13.45 -9.61 12.94
C THR A 83 13.53 -11.12 12.84
N SER A 84 12.42 -11.80 13.06
CA SER A 84 12.31 -13.26 12.87
C SER A 84 12.09 -13.64 11.39
N ILE A 85 12.28 -12.71 10.46
CA ILE A 85 12.00 -12.92 9.04
C ILE A 85 13.33 -12.96 8.28
N ASP A 86 13.71 -14.12 7.84
CA ASP A 86 14.93 -14.31 7.06
C ASP A 86 14.73 -13.90 5.59
N LYS A 87 13.55 -14.18 5.04
CA LYS A 87 13.25 -13.99 3.63
C LYS A 87 11.76 -13.78 3.39
N PHE A 88 11.42 -12.91 2.45
CA PHE A 88 10.06 -12.75 1.94
C PHE A 88 9.84 -13.64 0.70
N ASP A 89 8.62 -14.13 0.54
CA ASP A 89 8.24 -14.79 -0.72
C ASP A 89 8.01 -13.78 -1.83
N LEU A 90 7.43 -12.62 -1.49
CA LEU A 90 7.17 -11.55 -2.43
C LEU A 90 7.38 -10.19 -1.75
N ILE A 91 8.10 -9.30 -2.43
CA ILE A 91 8.15 -7.87 -2.10
C ILE A 91 7.44 -7.10 -3.21
N ILE A 92 6.50 -6.26 -2.81
CA ILE A 92 5.74 -5.39 -3.70
C ILE A 92 6.14 -3.94 -3.44
N ASP A 93 6.93 -3.38 -4.35
CA ASP A 93 7.27 -1.95 -4.35
C ASP A 93 6.22 -1.19 -5.16
N LEU A 94 5.41 -0.39 -4.49
CA LEU A 94 4.37 0.45 -5.11
C LEU A 94 4.89 1.81 -5.57
N GLN A 95 6.19 2.07 -5.39
CA GLN A 95 6.80 3.36 -5.71
C GLN A 95 7.80 3.23 -6.85
N SER A 96 7.80 4.20 -7.75
CA SER A 96 8.77 4.25 -8.87
C SER A 96 10.00 5.10 -8.54
N LYS A 97 10.61 4.90 -7.34
CA LYS A 97 11.76 5.69 -6.87
C LYS A 97 13.02 4.82 -6.79
N ILE A 98 13.97 5.00 -7.70
CA ILE A 98 15.19 4.20 -7.82
C ILE A 98 15.87 3.96 -6.46
N ARG A 99 16.11 5.02 -5.67
CA ARG A 99 16.73 4.88 -4.35
C ARG A 99 15.98 3.90 -3.45
N ASN A 100 14.65 4.02 -3.38
CA ASN A 100 13.84 3.17 -2.52
C ASN A 100 13.86 1.72 -3.01
N THR A 101 13.73 1.53 -4.31
CA THR A 101 13.81 0.21 -4.95
C THR A 101 15.14 -0.49 -4.67
N LEU A 102 16.27 0.23 -4.80
CA LEU A 102 17.60 -0.31 -4.50
C LEU A 102 17.74 -0.72 -3.03
N ILE A 103 17.16 0.04 -2.11
CA ILE A 103 17.16 -0.29 -0.68
C ILE A 103 16.29 -1.53 -0.42
N LEU A 104 15.10 -1.60 -1.01
CA LEU A 104 14.22 -2.77 -0.90
C LEU A 104 14.85 -4.04 -1.47
N LYS A 105 15.63 -3.94 -2.55
CA LYS A 105 16.39 -5.06 -3.13
C LYS A 105 17.44 -5.64 -2.18
N ARG A 106 17.80 -4.94 -1.08
CA ARG A 106 18.65 -5.47 0.00
C ARG A 106 17.90 -6.42 0.94
N ILE A 107 16.59 -6.44 0.89
CA ILE A 107 15.75 -7.36 1.64
C ILE A 107 15.67 -8.68 0.86
N PRO A 108 16.07 -9.82 1.43
CA PRO A 108 16.00 -11.10 0.73
C PRO A 108 14.57 -11.45 0.34
N SER A 109 14.36 -11.84 -0.92
CA SER A 109 13.04 -12.26 -1.41
C SER A 109 13.15 -13.29 -2.54
N ASN A 110 12.11 -14.12 -2.69
CA ASN A 110 11.97 -15.03 -3.82
C ASN A 110 11.54 -14.26 -5.07
N HIS A 111 10.56 -13.38 -4.90
CA HIS A 111 10.03 -12.53 -5.96
C HIS A 111 10.07 -11.07 -5.53
N PHE A 112 10.42 -10.20 -6.45
CA PHE A 112 10.46 -8.76 -6.27
C PHE A 112 9.72 -8.07 -7.41
N TYR A 113 8.69 -7.32 -7.09
CA TYR A 113 7.92 -6.51 -8.02
C TYR A 113 8.20 -5.03 -7.80
N SER A 114 8.53 -4.31 -8.85
CA SER A 114 8.69 -2.85 -8.81
C SER A 114 8.45 -2.23 -10.19
N PRO A 115 7.63 -1.17 -10.31
CA PRO A 115 7.44 -0.45 -11.56
C PRO A 115 8.63 0.46 -11.93
N THR A 116 9.64 0.54 -11.09
CA THR A 116 10.82 1.40 -11.28
C THR A 116 11.57 1.03 -12.56
N LEU A 117 11.88 2.06 -13.37
CA LEU A 117 12.54 1.94 -14.68
C LEU A 117 11.86 0.88 -15.57
N ASN A 118 10.55 1.00 -15.74
CA ASN A 118 9.74 0.08 -16.52
C ASN A 118 9.98 -1.40 -16.13
N TYR A 119 9.85 -1.68 -14.82
CA TYR A 119 9.97 -3.01 -14.20
C TYR A 119 11.36 -3.65 -14.28
N PHE A 120 12.40 -2.87 -14.62
CA PHE A 120 13.77 -3.37 -14.74
C PHE A 120 14.26 -4.12 -13.48
N PHE A 121 13.82 -3.69 -12.29
CA PHE A 121 14.22 -4.29 -11.01
C PHE A 121 13.37 -5.50 -10.59
N SER A 122 12.30 -5.81 -11.29
CA SER A 122 11.48 -6.99 -11.00
C SER A 122 12.26 -8.29 -11.23
N SER A 123 11.92 -9.36 -10.48
CA SER A 123 12.71 -10.61 -10.48
C SER A 123 12.79 -11.31 -11.83
N HIS A 124 11.76 -11.17 -12.64
CA HIS A 124 11.71 -11.78 -13.97
C HIS A 124 11.37 -10.72 -15.01
N LYS A 125 12.01 -10.84 -16.19
CA LYS A 125 11.62 -10.03 -17.34
C LYS A 125 10.33 -10.59 -17.92
N LYS A 126 9.25 -9.87 -17.72
CA LYS A 126 7.91 -10.19 -18.24
C LYS A 126 7.35 -8.96 -18.95
N GLU A 127 6.38 -9.15 -19.80
CA GLU A 127 5.60 -8.05 -20.36
C GLU A 127 4.59 -7.54 -19.31
N TYR A 128 5.03 -6.60 -18.51
CA TYR A 128 4.20 -6.00 -17.48
C TYR A 128 3.29 -4.91 -18.04
N LEU A 129 2.08 -4.84 -17.49
CA LEU A 129 1.11 -3.79 -17.82
C LEU A 129 1.47 -2.49 -17.13
N ASN A 130 1.23 -1.35 -17.78
CA ASN A 130 1.47 -0.05 -17.18
C ASN A 130 0.41 0.25 -16.10
N THR A 131 0.84 0.31 -14.85
CA THR A 131 -0.03 0.49 -13.67
C THR A 131 -0.26 1.94 -13.26
N LYS A 132 0.27 2.92 -14.01
CA LYS A 132 0.27 4.33 -13.62
C LYS A 132 -1.11 4.89 -13.28
N ASN A 133 -2.14 4.44 -13.97
CA ASN A 133 -3.51 4.94 -13.82
C ASN A 133 -4.50 3.87 -13.34
N ASN A 134 -4.03 2.65 -13.07
CA ASN A 134 -4.91 1.55 -12.63
C ASN A 134 -4.17 0.61 -11.70
N LEU A 135 -4.48 0.68 -10.41
CA LEU A 135 -3.85 -0.17 -9.39
C LEU A 135 -4.25 -1.65 -9.51
N ASN A 136 -5.40 -1.96 -10.12
CA ASN A 136 -5.81 -3.35 -10.33
C ASN A 136 -4.83 -4.12 -11.23
N LEU A 137 -4.20 -3.42 -12.19
CA LEU A 137 -3.17 -4.02 -13.04
C LEU A 137 -1.91 -4.46 -12.27
N ILE A 138 -1.76 -4.03 -11.01
CA ILE A 138 -0.68 -4.51 -10.13
C ILE A 138 -0.88 -5.99 -9.82
N LEU A 139 -2.12 -6.44 -9.58
CA LEU A 139 -2.43 -7.85 -9.34
C LEU A 139 -2.11 -8.72 -10.56
N ASP A 140 -2.47 -8.25 -11.75
CA ASP A 140 -2.15 -8.95 -13.01
C ASP A 140 -0.63 -9.08 -13.19
N ASN A 141 0.10 -8.01 -12.93
CA ASN A 141 1.54 -8.01 -13.02
C ASN A 141 2.21 -8.92 -11.97
N ILE A 142 1.68 -8.95 -10.76
CA ILE A 142 2.14 -9.89 -9.72
C ILE A 142 1.83 -11.32 -10.15
N GLY A 143 0.65 -11.57 -10.70
CA GLY A 143 0.25 -12.86 -11.24
C GLY A 143 1.22 -13.34 -12.33
N LYS A 144 1.57 -12.48 -13.27
CA LYS A 144 2.60 -12.75 -14.29
C LYS A 144 3.97 -13.04 -13.68
N LEU A 145 4.37 -12.28 -12.65
CA LEU A 145 5.66 -12.44 -11.96
C LEU A 145 5.79 -13.82 -11.32
N ILE A 146 4.73 -14.29 -10.66
CA ILE A 146 4.73 -15.56 -9.91
C ILE A 146 4.17 -16.74 -10.73
N ASN A 147 3.77 -16.52 -11.98
CA ASN A 147 3.10 -17.49 -12.87
C ASN A 147 1.82 -18.09 -12.24
N GLN A 148 1.01 -17.27 -11.61
CA GLN A 148 -0.29 -17.66 -11.02
C GLN A 148 -1.30 -16.55 -11.25
N GLU A 149 -2.53 -16.92 -11.58
CA GLU A 149 -3.63 -15.95 -11.66
C GLU A 149 -4.06 -15.52 -10.26
N ILE A 150 -4.30 -14.22 -10.09
CA ILE A 150 -4.82 -13.60 -8.87
C ILE A 150 -6.14 -12.93 -9.23
N SER A 151 -7.24 -13.37 -8.62
CA SER A 151 -8.55 -12.75 -8.78
C SER A 151 -8.55 -11.33 -8.21
N HIS A 152 -9.31 -10.45 -8.86
CA HIS A 152 -9.51 -9.08 -8.37
C HIS A 152 -10.71 -9.08 -7.43
N GLU A 153 -10.42 -9.00 -6.14
CA GLU A 153 -11.44 -8.97 -5.10
C GLU A 153 -11.65 -7.55 -4.61
N VAL A 154 -12.90 -7.15 -4.46
CA VAL A 154 -13.25 -5.83 -3.92
C VAL A 154 -13.42 -5.94 -2.41
N TYR A 155 -12.88 -4.98 -1.68
CA TYR A 155 -13.08 -4.89 -0.25
C TYR A 155 -14.56 -4.62 0.07
N ASP A 156 -15.18 -5.48 0.86
CA ASP A 156 -16.55 -5.26 1.30
C ASP A 156 -16.62 -4.29 2.48
N ILE A 157 -17.12 -3.09 2.23
CA ILE A 157 -17.28 -2.05 3.24
C ILE A 157 -18.25 -2.46 4.38
N ASN A 158 -19.14 -3.43 4.15
CA ASN A 158 -20.05 -3.93 5.19
C ASN A 158 -19.32 -4.69 6.32
N ASN A 159 -18.02 -4.97 6.15
CA ASN A 159 -17.18 -5.55 7.20
C ASN A 159 -16.87 -4.58 8.34
N ILE A 160 -17.18 -3.29 8.21
CA ILE A 160 -17.02 -2.32 9.30
C ILE A 160 -18.22 -2.35 10.26
N ASP A 161 -18.02 -1.86 11.47
CA ASP A 161 -19.07 -1.79 12.50
C ASP A 161 -20.28 -0.96 12.02
N LYS A 162 -21.47 -1.50 12.20
CA LYS A 162 -22.75 -0.89 11.80
C LYS A 162 -22.96 0.51 12.37
N LYS A 163 -22.39 0.81 13.56
CA LYS A 163 -22.46 2.15 14.17
C LYS A 163 -21.99 3.28 13.24
N TYR A 164 -21.01 3.00 12.33
CA TYR A 164 -20.52 4.00 11.37
C TYR A 164 -21.56 4.29 10.28
N PHE A 165 -22.33 3.28 9.85
CA PHE A 165 -23.42 3.48 8.91
C PHE A 165 -24.57 4.23 9.55
N GLU A 166 -24.89 3.93 10.82
CA GLU A 166 -25.92 4.62 11.57
C GLU A 166 -25.57 6.09 11.79
N GLU A 167 -24.31 6.38 12.15
CA GLU A 167 -23.82 7.74 12.30
C GLU A 167 -23.79 8.50 10.96
N ALA A 168 -23.35 7.87 9.88
CA ALA A 168 -23.41 8.45 8.55
C ALA A 168 -24.85 8.80 8.15
N LYS A 169 -25.81 7.91 8.43
CA LYS A 169 -27.23 8.14 8.16
C LYS A 169 -27.82 9.25 9.03
N ARG A 170 -27.33 9.39 10.27
CA ARG A 170 -27.73 10.49 11.18
C ARG A 170 -27.25 11.86 10.66
N ILE A 171 -26.00 11.91 10.13
CA ILE A 171 -25.40 13.16 9.61
C ILE A 171 -25.96 13.47 8.22
N LEU A 172 -26.21 12.46 7.42
CA LEU A 172 -26.69 12.52 6.03
C LEU A 172 -28.03 11.78 5.91
N PRO A 173 -29.15 12.37 6.38
CA PRO A 173 -30.45 11.67 6.43
C PRO A 173 -31.10 11.47 5.06
N GLU A 174 -30.70 12.25 4.04
CA GLU A 174 -31.24 12.16 2.68
C GLU A 174 -30.46 11.14 1.84
N ASN A 175 -30.99 10.78 0.68
CA ASN A 175 -30.38 9.78 -0.21
C ASN A 175 -29.58 10.37 -1.37
N LYS A 176 -29.52 11.69 -1.51
CA LYS A 176 -28.81 12.37 -2.61
C LYS A 176 -28.03 13.55 -2.08
N TYR A 177 -26.72 13.50 -2.25
CA TYR A 177 -25.81 14.56 -1.83
C TYR A 177 -24.81 14.88 -2.94
N ILE A 178 -24.39 16.14 -2.98
CA ILE A 178 -23.21 16.57 -3.72
C ILE A 178 -22.13 16.87 -2.69
N GLY A 179 -21.08 16.04 -2.66
CA GLY A 179 -19.92 16.25 -1.80
C GLY A 179 -18.92 17.18 -2.46
N ILE A 180 -18.54 18.26 -1.79
CA ILE A 180 -17.51 19.20 -2.27
C ILE A 180 -16.35 19.20 -1.27
N SER A 181 -15.14 18.86 -1.74
CA SER A 181 -13.91 19.01 -0.97
C SER A 181 -13.16 20.25 -1.47
N SER A 182 -13.20 21.31 -0.67
CA SER A 182 -12.55 22.59 -0.99
C SER A 182 -11.07 22.64 -0.64
N THR A 183 -10.58 21.67 0.15
CA THR A 183 -9.20 21.66 0.66
C THR A 183 -8.49 20.35 0.31
N GLN A 184 -7.19 20.46 0.00
CA GLN A 184 -6.30 19.31 0.06
C GLN A 184 -5.75 19.21 1.49
N GLY A 185 -5.75 18.03 2.10
CA GLY A 185 -5.28 17.80 3.47
C GLY A 185 -3.82 18.23 3.76
N ASN A 186 -3.11 18.79 2.78
CA ASN A 186 -1.76 19.31 2.92
C ASN A 186 -1.75 20.84 2.77
N VAL A 187 -1.63 21.54 3.90
CA VAL A 187 -1.61 23.02 4.01
C VAL A 187 -0.52 23.66 3.15
N TYR A 188 0.59 22.96 2.89
CA TYR A 188 1.70 23.46 2.08
C TYR A 188 1.46 23.41 0.56
N ARG A 189 0.52 22.63 0.11
CA ARG A 189 0.12 22.58 -1.30
C ARG A 189 -0.98 23.59 -1.55
N LYS A 190 -0.67 24.84 -1.83
CA LYS A 190 -1.60 25.95 -2.16
C LYS A 190 -2.51 25.67 -3.39
N LYS A 191 -3.20 24.52 -3.39
CA LYS A 191 -4.11 24.08 -4.46
C LYS A 191 -5.57 24.03 -4.00
N SER A 192 -5.88 24.68 -2.89
CA SER A 192 -7.24 24.80 -2.39
C SER A 192 -7.92 26.02 -3.04
N TRP A 193 -9.14 25.85 -3.47
CA TRP A 193 -9.96 26.99 -3.89
C TRP A 193 -10.41 27.76 -2.67
N SER A 194 -10.44 29.08 -2.76
CA SER A 194 -11.08 29.88 -1.70
C SER A 194 -12.58 29.62 -1.68
N ILE A 195 -13.16 29.62 -0.48
CA ILE A 195 -14.59 29.37 -0.29
C ILE A 195 -15.48 30.30 -1.17
N ASN A 196 -15.03 31.53 -1.43
CA ASN A 196 -15.70 32.51 -2.27
C ASN A 196 -15.78 32.12 -3.76
N LYS A 197 -15.17 31.03 -4.17
CA LYS A 197 -15.27 30.48 -5.53
C LYS A 197 -16.28 29.33 -5.65
N PHE A 198 -16.92 28.96 -4.53
CA PHE A 198 -17.96 27.93 -4.48
C PHE A 198 -19.37 28.50 -4.27
N ILE A 199 -19.49 29.81 -4.05
CA ILE A 199 -20.77 30.52 -3.84
C ILE A 199 -21.20 31.22 -5.14
#